data_b90704184a58f8843b9bd821f8680f1e
#
_entry.id   b90704184a58f8843b9bd821f8680f1e
#
_cell.length_a   1.000
_cell.length_b   1.000
_cell.length_c   1.000
_cell.angle_alpha   90.00
_cell.angle_beta   90.00
_cell.angle_gamma   90.00
#
_symmetry.space_group_name_H-M   'P 1'
#
loop_
_entity.id
_entity.type
_entity.pdbx_description
1 polymer ?
#
loop_
_entity_poly.entity_id
_entity_poly.type
_entity_poly.pdbx_seq_one_letter_code
_entity_poly.pdbx_strand_id
1 'polypeptide(L)'
;EVKQGEIVALLGRNGMGKSTTIKSICGLMSEFQGEINFNNTSLINLPSYKIAQLGIGLVPEGRRAFSNLTVLENLVASAVEGEWDLVSIYNLFPKLEERKNQLASSLSGGEQQMLVIGRALMTNPKLLILDEATEGLSPTIRVEIWKVIEILKNKNVSILIIDKSLKQLLDLADKFYILEKGKTVWNGPSKKLTSTIAQKFLGV
;
A
#
# COMPACT_ATOMS: atom_id res chain seq x y z
N GLU A 1 -0.22 -15.37 1.19
CA GLU A 1 -1.68 -15.23 1.32
C GLU A 1 -2.01 -14.02 2.19
N VAL A 2 -3.02 -13.23 1.78
CA VAL A 2 -3.63 -12.15 2.56
C VAL A 2 -5.11 -12.51 2.68
N LYS A 3 -5.62 -12.62 3.90
CA LYS A 3 -7.04 -12.88 4.16
C LYS A 3 -7.82 -11.56 4.21
N GLN A 4 -9.14 -11.67 4.10
CA GLN A 4 -10.00 -10.49 4.22
C GLN A 4 -9.80 -9.81 5.58
N GLY A 5 -9.60 -8.49 5.57
CA GLY A 5 -9.34 -7.67 6.76
C GLY A 5 -7.96 -7.86 7.40
N GLU A 6 -7.08 -8.70 6.82
CA GLU A 6 -5.74 -8.95 7.36
C GLU A 6 -4.75 -7.90 6.84
N ILE A 7 -3.87 -7.42 7.71
CA ILE A 7 -2.69 -6.65 7.33
C ILE A 7 -1.50 -7.59 7.26
N VAL A 8 -0.94 -7.73 6.08
CA VAL A 8 0.25 -8.56 5.83
C VAL A 8 1.44 -7.68 5.48
N ALA A 9 2.52 -7.80 6.24
CA ALA A 9 3.78 -7.12 5.95
C ALA A 9 4.71 -8.00 5.13
N LEU A 10 5.23 -7.47 4.02
CA LEU A 10 6.25 -8.10 3.20
C LEU A 10 7.59 -7.42 3.46
N LEU A 11 8.48 -8.12 4.15
CA LEU A 11 9.79 -7.65 4.56
C LEU A 11 10.90 -8.25 3.72
N GLY A 12 12.07 -7.67 3.82
CA GLY A 12 13.29 -8.12 3.16
C GLY A 12 14.21 -6.95 2.85
N ARG A 13 15.50 -7.20 2.73
CA ARG A 13 16.50 -6.18 2.36
C ARG A 13 16.23 -5.68 0.93
N ASN A 14 16.89 -4.58 0.55
CA ASN A 14 16.77 -4.06 -0.80
C ASN A 14 17.23 -5.10 -1.83
N GLY A 15 16.54 -5.17 -2.99
CA GLY A 15 16.84 -6.15 -4.03
C GLY A 15 16.33 -7.59 -3.77
N MET A 16 15.61 -7.83 -2.67
CA MET A 16 15.17 -9.19 -2.31
C MET A 16 13.86 -9.63 -3.00
N GLY A 17 13.30 -8.83 -3.92
CA GLY A 17 12.14 -9.21 -4.73
C GLY A 17 10.80 -8.63 -4.29
N LYS A 18 10.76 -7.76 -3.26
CA LYS A 18 9.50 -7.16 -2.74
C LYS A 18 8.72 -6.41 -3.83
N SER A 19 9.35 -5.42 -4.48
CA SER A 19 8.69 -4.63 -5.54
C SER A 19 8.38 -5.47 -6.78
N THR A 20 9.18 -6.51 -7.06
CA THR A 20 8.90 -7.50 -8.12
C THR A 20 7.60 -8.23 -7.82
N THR A 21 7.42 -8.68 -6.56
CA THR A 21 6.18 -9.34 -6.11
C THR A 21 4.97 -8.44 -6.31
N ILE A 22 5.05 -7.16 -5.89
CA ILE A 22 3.96 -6.20 -6.09
C ILE A 22 3.67 -5.99 -7.58
N LYS A 23 4.71 -5.78 -8.39
CA LYS A 23 4.54 -5.59 -9.83
C LYS A 23 3.89 -6.79 -10.50
N SER A 24 4.22 -8.03 -10.08
CA SER A 24 3.58 -9.24 -10.57
C SER A 24 2.11 -9.30 -10.18
N ILE A 25 1.76 -9.00 -8.92
CA ILE A 25 0.37 -8.95 -8.44
C ILE A 25 -0.45 -7.91 -9.23
N CYS A 26 0.14 -6.76 -9.53
CA CYS A 26 -0.54 -5.65 -10.21
C CYS A 26 -0.53 -5.77 -11.75
N GLY A 27 -0.01 -6.87 -12.34
CA GLY A 27 0.07 -7.04 -13.80
C GLY A 27 0.99 -6.02 -14.50
N LEU A 28 2.02 -5.55 -13.77
CA LEU A 28 3.03 -4.61 -14.27
C LEU A 28 4.31 -5.32 -14.75
N MET A 29 4.29 -6.65 -14.73
CA MET A 29 5.34 -7.52 -15.28
C MET A 29 4.71 -8.52 -16.23
N SER A 30 5.36 -8.73 -17.37
CA SER A 30 4.90 -9.65 -18.42
C SER A 30 5.40 -11.08 -18.23
N GLU A 31 6.52 -11.26 -17.53
CA GLU A 31 7.17 -12.55 -17.39
C GLU A 31 7.31 -12.94 -15.93
N PHE A 32 6.54 -13.93 -15.50
CA PHE A 32 6.72 -14.61 -14.22
C PHE A 32 6.20 -16.05 -14.34
N GLN A 33 6.66 -16.92 -13.44
CA GLN A 33 6.20 -18.31 -13.33
C GLN A 33 5.44 -18.49 -12.01
N GLY A 34 4.43 -19.34 -12.02
CA GLY A 34 3.61 -19.63 -10.86
C GLY A 34 2.18 -19.15 -11.00
N GLU A 35 1.47 -19.04 -9.89
CA GLU A 35 0.06 -18.68 -9.84
C GLU A 35 -0.14 -17.49 -8.89
N ILE A 36 -0.98 -16.55 -9.31
CA ILE A 36 -1.47 -15.45 -8.47
C ILE A 36 -2.97 -15.44 -8.59
N ASN A 37 -3.67 -15.65 -7.47
CA ASN A 37 -5.11 -15.69 -7.41
C ASN A 37 -5.64 -14.59 -6.49
N PHE A 38 -6.69 -13.92 -6.90
CA PHE A 38 -7.42 -12.92 -6.12
C PHE A 38 -8.92 -13.26 -6.13
N ASN A 39 -9.51 -13.56 -4.96
CA ASN A 39 -10.92 -13.97 -4.84
C ASN A 39 -11.31 -15.06 -5.85
N ASN A 40 -10.53 -16.15 -5.91
CA ASN A 40 -10.70 -17.28 -6.84
C ASN A 40 -10.54 -16.93 -8.34
N THR A 41 -10.06 -15.74 -8.66
CA THR A 41 -9.77 -15.31 -10.04
C THR A 41 -8.27 -15.31 -10.24
N SER A 42 -7.78 -16.00 -11.27
CA SER A 42 -6.36 -15.95 -11.66
C SER A 42 -6.04 -14.56 -12.23
N LEU A 43 -4.96 -13.97 -11.73
CA LEU A 43 -4.45 -12.68 -12.23
C LEU A 43 -3.47 -12.83 -13.38
N ILE A 44 -3.10 -14.07 -13.73
CA ILE A 44 -2.14 -14.35 -14.80
C ILE A 44 -2.69 -13.81 -16.13
N ASN A 45 -1.84 -13.10 -16.87
CA ASN A 45 -2.15 -12.50 -18.17
C ASN A 45 -3.29 -11.46 -18.15
N LEU A 46 -3.76 -11.05 -16.97
CA LEU A 46 -4.67 -9.91 -16.89
C LEU A 46 -3.90 -8.60 -17.00
N PRO A 47 -4.35 -7.65 -17.82
CA PRO A 47 -3.75 -6.32 -17.84
C PRO A 47 -4.04 -5.57 -16.53
N SER A 48 -3.13 -4.68 -16.13
CA SER A 48 -3.17 -3.97 -14.84
C SER A 48 -4.50 -3.28 -14.54
N TYR A 49 -5.16 -2.69 -15.55
CA TYR A 49 -6.45 -2.04 -15.37
C TYR A 49 -7.56 -3.03 -14.98
N LYS A 50 -7.55 -4.26 -15.53
CA LYS A 50 -8.52 -5.30 -15.12
C LYS A 50 -8.26 -5.77 -13.69
N ILE A 51 -6.98 -5.89 -13.29
CA ILE A 51 -6.61 -6.23 -11.92
C ILE A 51 -7.10 -5.15 -10.94
N ALA A 52 -6.93 -3.86 -11.29
CA ALA A 52 -7.49 -2.76 -10.50
C ALA A 52 -9.02 -2.85 -10.40
N GLN A 53 -9.74 -3.16 -11.49
CA GLN A 53 -11.20 -3.33 -11.50
C GLN A 53 -11.69 -4.52 -10.65
N LEU A 54 -10.86 -5.53 -10.40
CA LEU A 54 -11.17 -6.62 -9.46
C LEU A 54 -11.17 -6.15 -7.99
N GLY A 55 -10.59 -4.96 -7.72
CA GLY A 55 -10.53 -4.35 -6.39
C GLY A 55 -9.13 -4.39 -5.77
N ILE A 56 -8.06 -4.37 -6.54
CA ILE A 56 -6.70 -4.19 -6.06
C ILE A 56 -6.28 -2.74 -6.26
N GLY A 57 -6.16 -2.00 -5.14
CA GLY A 57 -5.64 -0.64 -5.11
C GLY A 57 -4.13 -0.64 -4.84
N LEU A 58 -3.36 0.18 -5.55
CA LEU A 58 -1.91 0.30 -5.37
C LEU A 58 -1.52 1.74 -5.02
N VAL A 59 -0.76 1.88 -3.95
CA VAL A 59 0.03 3.07 -3.61
C VAL A 59 1.49 2.73 -3.92
N PRO A 60 2.02 3.13 -5.07
CA PRO A 60 3.38 2.79 -5.46
C PRO A 60 4.40 3.68 -4.76
N GLU A 61 5.64 3.22 -4.72
CA GLU A 61 6.81 4.01 -4.34
C GLU A 61 6.92 5.30 -5.18
N GLY A 62 7.41 6.39 -4.58
CA GLY A 62 7.79 7.61 -5.28
C GLY A 62 6.68 8.63 -5.48
N ARG A 63 5.63 8.61 -4.65
CA ARG A 63 4.60 9.67 -4.59
C ARG A 63 4.01 10.01 -5.97
N ARG A 64 3.47 9.01 -6.66
CA ARG A 64 2.98 9.10 -8.05
C ARG A 64 1.65 9.86 -8.20
N ALA A 65 1.57 11.11 -7.69
CA ALA A 65 0.46 11.99 -7.99
C ALA A 65 0.53 12.48 -9.46
N PHE A 66 -0.63 12.72 -10.07
CA PHE A 66 -0.69 13.36 -11.39
C PHE A 66 -0.42 14.87 -11.21
N SER A 67 0.80 15.27 -11.48
CA SER A 67 1.33 16.60 -11.16
C SER A 67 0.59 17.76 -11.82
N ASN A 68 0.01 17.51 -12.98
CA ASN A 68 -0.76 18.46 -13.81
C ASN A 68 -2.26 18.49 -13.50
N LEU A 69 -2.72 17.66 -12.58
CA LEU A 69 -4.10 17.66 -12.08
C LEU A 69 -4.17 18.29 -10.70
N THR A 70 -5.32 18.89 -10.38
CA THR A 70 -5.63 19.34 -9.02
C THR A 70 -5.74 18.18 -8.05
N VAL A 71 -5.78 18.48 -6.76
CA VAL A 71 -6.04 17.47 -5.71
C VAL A 71 -7.37 16.78 -5.96
N LEU A 72 -8.45 17.53 -6.22
CA LEU A 72 -9.76 16.96 -6.50
C LEU A 72 -9.74 16.07 -7.74
N GLU A 73 -9.17 16.53 -8.85
CA GLU A 73 -9.06 15.73 -10.08
C GLU A 73 -8.26 14.47 -9.89
N ASN A 74 -7.16 14.51 -9.11
CA ASN A 74 -6.42 13.32 -8.73
C ASN A 74 -7.28 12.31 -7.98
N LEU A 75 -8.09 12.76 -6.99
CA LEU A 75 -8.94 11.89 -6.19
C LEU A 75 -10.02 11.23 -7.02
N VAL A 76 -10.65 11.97 -7.93
CA VAL A 76 -11.76 11.43 -8.73
C VAL A 76 -11.34 10.70 -10.00
N ALA A 77 -10.09 10.80 -10.43
CA ALA A 77 -9.59 10.25 -11.69
C ALA A 77 -9.87 8.76 -11.89
N SER A 78 -9.90 8.00 -10.80
CA SER A 78 -10.17 6.55 -10.80
C SER A 78 -11.20 6.14 -9.75
N ALA A 79 -12.02 7.08 -9.29
CA ALA A 79 -13.01 6.84 -8.25
C ALA A 79 -14.07 5.84 -8.71
N VAL A 80 -14.45 4.96 -7.79
CA VAL A 80 -15.55 4.01 -7.93
C VAL A 80 -16.52 4.27 -6.79
N GLU A 81 -17.79 4.13 -7.01
CA GLU A 81 -18.82 4.28 -5.97
C GLU A 81 -18.60 3.26 -4.84
N GLY A 82 -18.69 3.72 -3.59
CA GLY A 82 -18.51 2.87 -2.41
C GLY A 82 -18.30 3.65 -1.12
N GLU A 83 -17.75 2.99 -0.10
CA GLU A 83 -17.52 3.57 1.24
C GLU A 83 -16.50 4.72 1.23
N TRP A 84 -15.49 4.60 0.38
CA TRP A 84 -14.43 5.62 0.24
C TRP A 84 -14.85 6.64 -0.81
N ASP A 85 -15.44 7.72 -0.37
CA ASP A 85 -15.85 8.88 -1.14
C ASP A 85 -14.99 10.13 -0.76
N LEU A 86 -15.24 11.25 -1.40
CA LEU A 86 -14.52 12.50 -1.12
C LEU A 86 -14.64 12.92 0.34
N VAL A 87 -15.80 12.73 0.97
CA VAL A 87 -16.03 13.11 2.37
C VAL A 87 -15.16 12.27 3.29
N SER A 88 -15.14 10.96 3.10
CA SER A 88 -14.31 10.04 3.87
C SER A 88 -12.82 10.32 3.69
N ILE A 89 -12.37 10.64 2.46
CA ILE A 89 -10.97 10.99 2.20
C ILE A 89 -10.58 12.32 2.86
N TYR A 90 -11.45 13.32 2.81
CA TYR A 90 -11.19 14.61 3.46
C TYR A 90 -11.20 14.50 4.99
N ASN A 91 -12.03 13.61 5.57
CA ASN A 91 -11.97 13.28 6.99
C ASN A 91 -10.65 12.61 7.39
N LEU A 92 -10.07 11.76 6.54
CA LEU A 92 -8.75 11.18 6.77
C LEU A 92 -7.61 12.19 6.58
N PHE A 93 -7.74 13.08 5.61
CA PHE A 93 -6.72 14.03 5.18
C PHE A 93 -7.30 15.43 4.99
N PRO A 94 -7.62 16.17 6.08
CA PRO A 94 -8.26 17.49 5.97
C PRO A 94 -7.48 18.49 5.10
N LYS A 95 -6.14 18.40 5.10
CA LYS A 95 -5.29 19.26 4.25
C LYS A 95 -5.57 19.10 2.75
N LEU A 96 -6.06 17.93 2.32
CA LEU A 96 -6.42 17.73 0.91
C LEU A 96 -7.70 18.50 0.54
N GLU A 97 -8.64 18.64 1.47
CA GLU A 97 -9.83 19.47 1.25
C GLU A 97 -9.48 20.94 1.13
N GLU A 98 -8.65 21.45 2.04
CA GLU A 98 -8.18 22.85 2.02
C GLU A 98 -7.47 23.19 0.69
N ARG A 99 -6.83 22.20 0.07
CA ARG A 99 -6.03 22.34 -1.15
C ARG A 99 -6.68 21.74 -2.39
N LYS A 100 -7.97 21.41 -2.36
CA LYS A 100 -8.65 20.63 -3.41
C LYS A 100 -8.53 21.21 -4.83
N ASN A 101 -8.42 22.53 -4.94
CA ASN A 101 -8.28 23.23 -6.22
C ASN A 101 -6.82 23.54 -6.60
N GLN A 102 -5.83 23.15 -5.78
CA GLN A 102 -4.42 23.34 -6.08
C GLN A 102 -3.89 22.18 -6.94
N LEU A 103 -2.92 22.48 -7.79
CA LEU A 103 -2.21 21.43 -8.56
C LEU A 103 -1.41 20.54 -7.62
N ALA A 104 -1.41 19.24 -7.89
CA ALA A 104 -0.64 18.27 -7.10
C ALA A 104 0.87 18.55 -7.11
N SER A 105 1.39 19.21 -8.15
CA SER A 105 2.78 19.66 -8.23
C SER A 105 3.17 20.70 -7.17
N SER A 106 2.20 21.47 -6.64
CA SER A 106 2.44 22.50 -5.62
C SER A 106 2.40 21.95 -4.18
N LEU A 107 2.02 20.71 -4.00
CA LEU A 107 1.93 20.05 -2.71
C LEU A 107 3.31 19.67 -2.16
N SER A 108 3.47 19.69 -0.84
CA SER A 108 4.62 19.05 -0.19
C SER A 108 4.66 17.54 -0.45
N GLY A 109 5.83 16.92 -0.33
CA GLY A 109 5.96 15.48 -0.54
C GLY A 109 5.06 14.63 0.38
N GLY A 110 4.76 15.12 1.59
CA GLY A 110 3.82 14.46 2.51
C GLY A 110 2.38 14.57 2.04
N GLU A 111 1.95 15.74 1.58
CA GLU A 111 0.61 15.95 1.03
C GLU A 111 0.41 15.17 -0.29
N GLN A 112 1.44 15.09 -1.13
CA GLN A 112 1.41 14.24 -2.32
C GLN A 112 1.21 12.77 -1.95
N GLN A 113 1.88 12.28 -0.89
CA GLN A 113 1.71 10.91 -0.41
C GLN A 113 0.29 10.67 0.11
N MET A 114 -0.27 11.60 0.91
CA MET A 114 -1.66 11.54 1.35
C MET A 114 -2.63 11.51 0.15
N LEU A 115 -2.37 12.33 -0.87
CA LEU A 115 -3.15 12.37 -2.09
C LEU A 115 -3.14 11.04 -2.84
N VAL A 116 -1.97 10.39 -2.96
CA VAL A 116 -1.86 9.09 -3.64
C VAL A 116 -2.56 7.99 -2.86
N ILE A 117 -2.47 7.99 -1.52
CA ILE A 117 -3.22 7.07 -0.66
C ILE A 117 -4.73 7.32 -0.82
N GLY A 118 -5.18 8.57 -0.74
CA GLY A 118 -6.58 8.95 -0.93
C GLY A 118 -7.11 8.49 -2.29
N ARG A 119 -6.36 8.73 -3.37
CA ARG A 119 -6.72 8.28 -4.72
C ARG A 119 -6.85 6.75 -4.81
N ALA A 120 -5.96 6.01 -4.17
CA ALA A 120 -6.05 4.55 -4.14
C ALA A 120 -7.28 4.08 -3.35
N LEU A 121 -7.62 4.74 -2.24
CA LEU A 121 -8.83 4.44 -1.47
C LEU A 121 -10.11 4.76 -2.26
N MET A 122 -10.15 5.84 -3.04
CA MET A 122 -11.29 6.21 -3.91
C MET A 122 -11.63 5.13 -4.95
N THR A 123 -10.75 4.16 -5.22
CA THR A 123 -11.11 2.98 -6.03
C THR A 123 -11.89 1.93 -5.25
N ASN A 124 -12.21 2.16 -3.99
CA ASN A 124 -12.89 1.23 -3.09
C ASN A 124 -12.28 -0.18 -3.10
N PRO A 125 -10.96 -0.31 -2.79
CA PRO A 125 -10.23 -1.54 -2.99
C PRO A 125 -10.62 -2.60 -1.95
N LYS A 126 -10.68 -3.87 -2.39
CA LYS A 126 -10.78 -5.05 -1.51
C LYS A 126 -9.42 -5.42 -0.92
N LEU A 127 -8.33 -5.08 -1.63
CA LEU A 127 -6.95 -5.20 -1.17
C LEU A 127 -6.21 -3.90 -1.52
N LEU A 128 -5.70 -3.22 -0.51
CA LEU A 128 -4.82 -2.06 -0.67
C LEU A 128 -3.36 -2.51 -0.56
N ILE A 129 -2.56 -2.20 -1.56
CA ILE A 129 -1.12 -2.45 -1.55
C ILE A 129 -0.40 -1.14 -1.31
N LEU A 130 0.45 -1.10 -0.27
CA LEU A 130 1.27 0.05 0.12
C LEU A 130 2.75 -0.29 -0.09
N ASP A 131 3.38 0.28 -1.11
CA ASP A 131 4.79 0.05 -1.42
C ASP A 131 5.65 1.23 -0.93
N GLU A 132 6.31 1.05 0.21
CA GLU A 132 7.18 2.02 0.89
C GLU A 132 6.49 3.39 1.09
N ALA A 133 5.23 3.37 1.54
CA ALA A 133 4.37 4.54 1.61
C ALA A 133 4.84 5.63 2.60
N THR A 134 5.78 5.32 3.51
CA THR A 134 6.32 6.28 4.48
C THR A 134 7.75 6.71 4.19
N GLU A 135 8.38 6.22 3.12
CA GLU A 135 9.78 6.51 2.82
C GLU A 135 10.02 7.97 2.43
N GLY A 136 11.10 8.54 2.93
CA GLY A 136 11.51 9.93 2.65
C GLY A 136 10.54 11.00 3.15
N LEU A 137 9.66 10.67 4.09
CA LEU A 137 8.74 11.61 4.72
C LEU A 137 9.26 12.10 6.07
N SER A 138 8.84 13.32 6.46
CA SER A 138 9.14 13.84 7.79
C SER A 138 8.52 12.96 8.88
N PRO A 139 9.08 12.95 10.10
CA PRO A 139 8.54 12.16 11.21
C PRO A 139 7.06 12.42 11.49
N THR A 140 6.63 13.69 11.43
CA THR A 140 5.23 14.08 11.65
C THR A 140 4.30 13.46 10.62
N ILE A 141 4.64 13.55 9.35
CA ILE A 141 3.82 12.98 8.26
C ILE A 141 3.79 11.45 8.35
N ARG A 142 4.91 10.82 8.71
CA ARG A 142 4.92 9.36 8.93
C ARG A 142 3.91 8.95 10.00
N VAL A 143 3.86 9.67 11.12
CA VAL A 143 2.88 9.40 12.19
C VAL A 143 1.45 9.55 11.67
N GLU A 144 1.14 10.58 10.89
CA GLU A 144 -0.18 10.78 10.29
C GLU A 144 -0.57 9.60 9.39
N ILE A 145 0.34 9.14 8.51
CA ILE A 145 0.07 7.99 7.61
C ILE A 145 -0.14 6.69 8.42
N TRP A 146 0.67 6.44 9.46
CA TRP A 146 0.50 5.25 10.28
C TRP A 146 -0.86 5.25 11.02
N LYS A 147 -1.33 6.41 11.50
CA LYS A 147 -2.68 6.55 12.06
C LYS A 147 -3.76 6.23 11.02
N VAL A 148 -3.58 6.66 9.77
CA VAL A 148 -4.53 6.31 8.71
C VAL A 148 -4.53 4.80 8.46
N ILE A 149 -3.37 4.13 8.41
CA ILE A 149 -3.30 2.67 8.27
C ILE A 149 -4.02 1.97 9.44
N GLU A 150 -3.90 2.48 10.66
CA GLU A 150 -4.63 1.97 11.83
C GLU A 150 -6.16 2.15 11.67
N ILE A 151 -6.62 3.30 11.17
CA ILE A 151 -8.03 3.52 10.85
C ILE A 151 -8.52 2.53 9.80
N LEU A 152 -7.73 2.30 8.74
CA LEU A 152 -8.05 1.32 7.70
C LEU A 152 -8.16 -0.10 8.25
N LYS A 153 -7.25 -0.48 9.17
CA LYS A 153 -7.32 -1.76 9.90
C LYS A 153 -8.65 -1.89 10.66
N ASN A 154 -9.03 -0.87 11.41
CA ASN A 154 -10.27 -0.85 12.19
C ASN A 154 -11.53 -0.89 11.31
N LYS A 155 -11.43 -0.44 10.06
CA LYS A 155 -12.46 -0.57 9.01
C LYS A 155 -12.37 -1.89 8.24
N ASN A 156 -11.55 -2.84 8.69
CA ASN A 156 -11.41 -4.17 8.11
C ASN A 156 -10.92 -4.17 6.64
N VAL A 157 -10.14 -3.16 6.25
CA VAL A 157 -9.51 -3.11 4.92
C VAL A 157 -8.35 -4.11 4.89
N SER A 158 -8.31 -4.97 3.86
CA SER A 158 -7.17 -5.87 3.66
C SER A 158 -5.98 -5.09 3.10
N ILE A 159 -4.80 -5.25 3.71
CA ILE A 159 -3.61 -4.49 3.32
C ILE A 159 -2.42 -5.41 3.12
N LEU A 160 -1.71 -5.24 2.00
CA LEU A 160 -0.36 -5.74 1.79
C LEU A 160 0.59 -4.55 1.88
N ILE A 161 1.48 -4.55 2.87
CA ILE A 161 2.37 -3.40 3.13
C ILE A 161 3.84 -3.78 3.04
N ILE A 162 4.62 -2.96 2.35
CA ILE A 162 6.08 -2.93 2.39
C ILE A 162 6.50 -1.63 3.03
N ASP A 163 7.22 -1.69 4.13
CA ASP A 163 7.81 -0.52 4.79
C ASP A 163 9.05 -0.93 5.61
N LYS A 164 9.94 0.01 5.88
CA LYS A 164 11.15 -0.18 6.69
C LYS A 164 10.90 0.00 8.18
N SER A 165 9.76 0.56 8.55
CA SER A 165 9.38 0.90 9.93
C SER A 165 8.92 -0.32 10.71
N LEU A 166 9.85 -1.24 11.02
CA LEU A 166 9.54 -2.53 11.65
C LEU A 166 8.70 -2.39 12.92
N LYS A 167 8.96 -1.38 13.76
CA LYS A 167 8.20 -1.15 15.00
C LYS A 167 6.72 -0.96 14.72
N GLN A 168 6.37 -0.05 13.82
CA GLN A 168 4.98 0.23 13.45
C GLN A 168 4.31 -0.99 12.79
N LEU A 169 5.06 -1.74 11.97
CA LEU A 169 4.56 -2.97 11.38
C LEU A 169 4.27 -4.03 12.44
N LEU A 170 5.12 -4.19 13.47
CA LEU A 170 4.89 -5.14 14.56
C LEU A 170 3.62 -4.82 15.35
N ASP A 171 3.27 -3.54 15.47
CA ASP A 171 2.06 -3.09 16.18
C ASP A 171 0.78 -3.30 15.35
N LEU A 172 0.89 -3.23 14.01
CA LEU A 172 -0.28 -3.20 13.13
C LEU A 172 -0.50 -4.47 12.31
N ALA A 173 0.56 -5.10 11.81
CA ALA A 173 0.43 -6.23 10.90
C ALA A 173 0.11 -7.54 11.67
N ASP A 174 -0.81 -8.31 11.09
CA ASP A 174 -1.23 -9.60 11.65
C ASP A 174 -0.24 -10.71 11.28
N LYS A 175 0.33 -10.62 10.07
CA LYS A 175 1.24 -11.61 9.51
C LYS A 175 2.39 -10.97 8.74
N PHE A 176 3.50 -11.65 8.75
CA PHE A 176 4.74 -11.22 8.10
C PHE A 176 5.25 -12.28 7.13
N TYR A 177 5.80 -11.84 6.02
CA TYR A 177 6.63 -12.63 5.12
C TYR A 177 7.99 -11.95 4.99
N ILE A 178 9.07 -12.71 5.07
CA ILE A 178 10.43 -12.21 4.81
C ILE A 178 10.93 -12.85 3.52
N LEU A 179 11.32 -11.99 2.57
CA LEU A 179 11.93 -12.39 1.31
C LEU A 179 13.45 -12.27 1.36
N GLU A 180 14.12 -13.28 0.83
CA GLU A 180 15.53 -13.27 0.52
C GLU A 180 15.76 -13.88 -0.86
N LYS A 181 16.43 -13.13 -1.76
CA LYS A 181 16.70 -13.56 -3.15
C LYS A 181 15.46 -14.11 -3.88
N GLY A 182 14.32 -13.43 -3.72
CA GLY A 182 13.05 -13.80 -4.36
C GLY A 182 12.31 -14.99 -3.73
N LYS A 183 12.80 -15.53 -2.59
CA LYS A 183 12.17 -16.65 -1.89
C LYS A 183 11.70 -16.22 -0.51
N THR A 184 10.56 -16.76 -0.07
CA THR A 184 10.12 -16.63 1.32
C THR A 184 11.01 -17.50 2.22
N VAL A 185 11.81 -16.85 3.07
CA VAL A 185 12.70 -17.54 4.02
C VAL A 185 12.09 -17.66 5.42
N TRP A 186 11.09 -16.85 5.71
CA TRP A 186 10.32 -16.93 6.94
C TRP A 186 8.92 -16.34 6.73
N ASN A 187 7.92 -16.90 7.40
CA ASN A 187 6.59 -16.33 7.53
C ASN A 187 5.96 -16.73 8.87
N GLY A 188 5.09 -15.85 9.37
CA GLY A 188 4.38 -16.13 10.62
C GLY A 188 3.64 -14.90 11.14
N PRO A 189 2.85 -15.06 12.23
CA PRO A 189 2.19 -13.94 12.89
C PRO A 189 3.20 -13.02 13.58
N SER A 190 2.82 -11.75 13.80
CA SER A 190 3.65 -10.73 14.44
C SER A 190 4.33 -11.24 15.73
N LYS A 191 3.60 -11.91 16.58
CA LYS A 191 4.10 -12.45 17.87
C LYS A 191 5.25 -13.47 17.75
N LYS A 192 5.45 -14.07 16.58
CA LYS A 192 6.54 -15.02 16.31
C LYS A 192 7.76 -14.39 15.63
N LEU A 193 7.69 -13.13 15.22
CA LEU A 193 8.84 -12.41 14.67
C LEU A 193 9.74 -11.92 15.81
N THR A 194 10.68 -12.76 16.21
CA THR A 194 11.63 -12.44 17.29
C THR A 194 12.74 -11.52 16.78
N SER A 195 13.43 -10.83 17.73
CA SER A 195 14.62 -10.02 17.42
C SER A 195 15.71 -10.84 16.71
N THR A 196 15.88 -12.11 17.07
CA THR A 196 16.83 -13.02 16.41
C THR A 196 16.50 -13.23 14.94
N ILE A 197 15.22 -13.41 14.60
CA ILE A 197 14.76 -13.56 13.22
C ILE A 197 14.95 -12.26 12.46
N ALA A 198 14.56 -11.12 13.06
CA ALA A 198 14.72 -9.80 12.46
C ALA A 198 16.21 -9.49 12.19
N GLN A 199 17.09 -9.72 13.17
CA GLN A 199 18.51 -9.53 12.98
C GLN A 199 19.09 -10.43 11.89
N LYS A 200 18.72 -11.71 11.87
CA LYS A 200 19.21 -12.68 10.89
C LYS A 200 18.87 -12.30 9.45
N PHE A 201 17.63 -11.92 9.18
CA PHE A 201 17.13 -11.74 7.80
C PHE A 201 17.03 -10.27 7.37
N LEU A 202 16.82 -9.34 8.31
CA LEU A 202 16.66 -7.91 8.00
C LEU A 202 17.89 -7.09 8.38
N GLY A 203 18.69 -7.57 9.35
CA GLY A 203 19.87 -6.86 9.83
C GLY A 203 19.54 -5.74 10.82
N VAL A 204 18.41 -5.86 11.54
CA VAL A 204 17.93 -4.89 12.54
C VAL A 204 17.54 -5.60 13.83
#